data_0393a182b23518d8b6551d39b7bd7f45
#
_entry.id   0393a182b23518d8b6551d39b7bd7f45
#
_cell.length_a   1.000
_cell.length_b   1.000
_cell.length_c   1.000
_cell.angle_alpha   90.00
_cell.angle_beta   90.00
_cell.angle_gamma   90.00
#
_symmetry.space_group_name_H-M   'P 1'
#
loop_
_entity.id
_entity.type
_entity.pdbx_description
1 polymer ?
#
loop_
_entity_poly.entity_id
_entity_poly.type
_entity_poly.pdbx_seq_one_letter_code
_entity_poly.pdbx_strand_id
1 'polypeptide(L)'
;AKKIVKNLGGINNFKAPEKGYVLFETGYGPSGLPHIGTFGEVVRTSMVQNALESLIDIKTHLITFSDDMDGLRKIPENVPNKQMLKDYIGKPLTSIPDPFEKYQSFGHHNNAKLQSFLDKFNFKYEFISSTKKYKNGDFDETLITILENYESILSIILPTLRSERKNTYSPFLPISSETGEVLQVKIDEYRVKDNTIIYTDPSNNRKYETLVT
;
A
#
# COMPACT_ATOMS: atom_id res chain seq x y z
N ALA A 1 -9.80 21.24 2.43
CA ALA A 1 -11.21 21.46 2.15
C ALA A 1 -11.41 22.55 1.07
N LYS A 2 -11.09 23.83 1.29
CA LYS A 2 -11.32 24.92 0.31
C LYS A 2 -10.78 24.66 -1.09
N LYS A 3 -9.58 24.05 -1.22
CA LYS A 3 -9.00 23.68 -2.52
C LYS A 3 -9.83 22.58 -3.21
N ILE A 4 -10.34 21.61 -2.46
CA ILE A 4 -11.22 20.55 -2.99
C ILE A 4 -12.52 21.19 -3.50
N VAL A 5 -13.16 22.04 -2.72
CA VAL A 5 -14.38 22.76 -3.14
C VAL A 5 -14.15 23.54 -4.43
N LYS A 6 -13.02 24.26 -4.54
CA LYS A 6 -12.65 24.99 -5.77
C LYS A 6 -12.53 24.05 -6.97
N ASN A 7 -11.89 22.90 -6.79
CA ASN A 7 -11.71 21.91 -7.87
C ASN A 7 -13.04 21.26 -8.29
N LEU A 8 -14.01 21.17 -7.39
CA LEU A 8 -15.34 20.67 -7.67
C LEU A 8 -16.29 21.71 -8.34
N GLY A 9 -15.86 22.95 -8.52
CA GLY A 9 -16.64 24.01 -9.17
C GLY A 9 -17.11 25.14 -8.25
N GLY A 10 -16.69 25.14 -6.98
CA GLY A 10 -17.02 26.16 -5.98
C GLY A 10 -18.27 25.84 -5.15
N ILE A 11 -18.50 26.60 -4.08
CA ILE A 11 -19.53 26.34 -3.07
C ILE A 11 -20.94 26.29 -3.68
N ASN A 12 -21.23 27.19 -4.60
CA ASN A 12 -22.59 27.33 -5.14
C ASN A 12 -22.88 26.42 -6.35
N ASN A 13 -21.84 25.87 -7.00
CA ASN A 13 -21.97 25.15 -8.27
C ASN A 13 -21.11 23.87 -8.30
N PHE A 14 -20.82 23.27 -7.13
CA PHE A 14 -20.03 22.06 -7.10
C PHE A 14 -20.73 20.89 -7.82
N LYS A 15 -19.91 20.09 -8.51
CA LYS A 15 -20.32 18.82 -9.10
C LYS A 15 -19.70 17.68 -8.32
N ALA A 16 -20.52 16.76 -7.84
CA ALA A 16 -20.04 15.56 -7.20
C ALA A 16 -19.20 14.73 -8.20
N PRO A 17 -18.13 14.05 -7.76
CA PRO A 17 -17.45 13.06 -8.59
C PRO A 17 -18.40 11.99 -9.11
N GLU A 18 -18.06 11.31 -10.21
CA GLU A 18 -18.88 10.24 -10.80
C GLU A 18 -19.24 9.14 -9.79
N LYS A 19 -18.35 8.85 -8.85
CA LYS A 19 -18.58 7.89 -7.75
C LYS A 19 -19.65 8.36 -6.73
N GLY A 20 -20.14 9.59 -6.82
CA GLY A 20 -21.12 10.18 -5.91
C GLY A 20 -20.55 10.63 -4.55
N TYR A 21 -19.26 10.50 -4.31
CA TYR A 21 -18.59 10.93 -3.07
C TYR A 21 -17.15 11.37 -3.34
N VAL A 22 -16.58 12.14 -2.41
CA VAL A 22 -15.15 12.45 -2.39
C VAL A 22 -14.42 11.40 -1.56
N LEU A 23 -13.47 10.71 -2.20
CA LEU A 23 -12.62 9.74 -1.53
C LEU A 23 -11.48 10.44 -0.80
N PHE A 24 -11.29 10.06 0.45
CA PHE A 24 -10.13 10.34 1.28
C PHE A 24 -9.41 9.03 1.57
N GLU A 25 -8.09 9.07 1.56
CA GLU A 25 -7.26 7.89 1.81
C GLU A 25 -6.12 8.22 2.75
N THR A 26 -5.84 7.28 3.65
CA THR A 26 -4.67 7.27 4.52
C THR A 26 -3.92 5.96 4.34
N GLY A 27 -2.60 6.02 4.14
CA GLY A 27 -1.74 4.84 4.04
C GLY A 27 -1.17 4.43 5.41
N TYR A 28 -1.02 3.14 5.62
CA TYR A 28 -0.43 2.56 6.83
C TYR A 28 0.43 1.36 6.48
N GLY A 29 1.73 1.43 6.79
CA GLY A 29 2.63 0.28 6.71
C GLY A 29 2.68 -0.45 8.07
N PRO A 30 2.07 -1.65 8.21
CA PRO A 30 1.96 -2.36 9.49
C PRO A 30 3.25 -3.11 9.88
N SER A 31 4.40 -2.51 9.65
CA SER A 31 5.73 -3.06 10.00
C SER A 31 6.10 -2.88 11.48
N GLY A 32 5.21 -2.30 12.29
CA GLY A 32 5.36 -2.09 13.72
C GLY A 32 4.03 -1.69 14.35
N LEU A 33 4.00 -1.58 15.69
CA LEU A 33 2.81 -1.16 16.41
C LEU A 33 2.39 0.26 16.00
N PRO A 34 1.07 0.54 15.88
CA PRO A 34 0.57 1.87 15.64
C PRO A 34 1.06 2.87 16.69
N HIS A 35 1.39 4.07 16.27
CA HIS A 35 1.91 5.13 17.13
C HIS A 35 1.26 6.48 16.78
N ILE A 36 1.66 7.55 17.49
CA ILE A 36 1.09 8.89 17.32
C ILE A 36 1.17 9.42 15.87
N GLY A 37 2.21 9.03 15.12
CA GLY A 37 2.33 9.37 13.70
C GLY A 37 1.22 8.75 12.86
N THR A 38 0.92 7.46 13.07
CA THR A 38 -0.19 6.75 12.42
C THR A 38 -1.53 7.42 12.74
N PHE A 39 -1.75 7.76 14.01
CA PHE A 39 -2.93 8.52 14.43
C PHE A 39 -3.02 9.88 13.72
N GLY A 40 -1.91 10.59 13.65
CA GLY A 40 -1.82 11.90 13.01
C GLY A 40 -2.22 11.90 11.53
N GLU A 41 -1.93 10.80 10.79
CA GLU A 41 -2.37 10.66 9.40
C GLU A 41 -3.90 10.61 9.28
N VAL A 42 -4.54 9.78 10.09
CA VAL A 42 -6.00 9.63 10.07
C VAL A 42 -6.69 10.92 10.57
N VAL A 43 -6.19 11.52 11.66
CA VAL A 43 -6.73 12.77 12.21
C VAL A 43 -6.68 13.91 11.20
N ARG A 44 -5.53 14.14 10.57
CA ARG A 44 -5.40 15.21 9.56
C ARG A 44 -6.36 15.03 8.40
N THR A 45 -6.50 13.81 7.93
CA THR A 45 -7.41 13.49 6.82
C THR A 45 -8.86 13.67 7.24
N SER A 46 -9.26 13.19 8.43
CA SER A 46 -10.61 13.37 8.98
C SER A 46 -10.95 14.83 9.23
N MET A 47 -9.98 15.66 9.66
CA MET A 47 -10.20 17.10 9.79
C MET A 47 -10.52 17.77 8.45
N VAL A 48 -9.83 17.36 7.36
CA VAL A 48 -10.12 17.90 6.02
C VAL A 48 -11.46 17.40 5.52
N GLN A 49 -11.82 16.12 5.78
CA GLN A 49 -13.11 15.53 5.47
C GLN A 49 -14.25 16.30 6.14
N ASN A 50 -14.21 16.45 7.46
CA ASN A 50 -15.22 17.17 8.24
C ASN A 50 -15.36 18.63 7.79
N ALA A 51 -14.22 19.31 7.52
CA ALA A 51 -14.23 20.66 6.99
C ALA A 51 -14.84 20.74 5.58
N LEU A 52 -14.71 19.71 4.75
CA LEU A 52 -15.36 19.67 3.44
C LEU A 52 -16.87 19.52 3.57
N GLU A 53 -17.33 18.58 4.39
CA GLU A 53 -18.74 18.34 4.68
C GLU A 53 -19.43 19.55 5.32
N SER A 54 -18.68 20.37 6.07
CA SER A 54 -19.18 21.64 6.63
C SER A 54 -19.32 22.76 5.60
N LEU A 55 -18.60 22.69 4.49
CA LEU A 55 -18.60 23.73 3.44
C LEU A 55 -19.63 23.46 2.33
N ILE A 56 -19.86 22.20 2.01
CA ILE A 56 -20.77 21.77 0.93
C ILE A 56 -21.46 20.46 1.32
N ASP A 57 -22.70 20.26 0.86
CA ASP A 57 -23.44 19.01 1.07
C ASP A 57 -22.98 17.95 0.07
N ILE A 58 -21.89 17.27 0.42
CA ILE A 58 -21.31 16.20 -0.38
C ILE A 58 -20.98 14.99 0.48
N LYS A 59 -21.26 13.80 -0.02
CA LYS A 59 -20.83 12.57 0.63
C LYS A 59 -19.31 12.44 0.56
N THR A 60 -18.72 11.94 1.62
CA THR A 60 -17.31 11.62 1.68
C THR A 60 -17.10 10.17 2.13
N HIS A 61 -15.97 9.58 1.76
CA HIS A 61 -15.58 8.24 2.15
C HIS A 61 -14.11 8.24 2.54
N LEU A 62 -13.78 7.71 3.72
CA LEU A 62 -12.41 7.60 4.21
C LEU A 62 -11.95 6.16 4.19
N ILE A 63 -10.88 5.89 3.47
CA ILE A 63 -10.19 4.59 3.45
C ILE A 63 -8.94 4.69 4.30
N THR A 64 -8.75 3.68 5.16
CA THR A 64 -7.47 3.40 5.81
C THR A 64 -6.86 2.18 5.13
N PHE A 65 -5.93 2.43 4.22
CA PHE A 65 -5.28 1.41 3.41
C PHE A 65 -4.04 0.88 4.13
N SER A 66 -3.97 -0.42 4.35
CA SER A 66 -2.82 -1.09 4.95
C SER A 66 -1.96 -1.74 3.89
N ASP A 67 -0.68 -1.33 3.82
CA ASP A 67 0.36 -1.94 2.97
C ASP A 67 0.91 -3.21 3.61
N ASP A 68 0.02 -4.12 4.02
CA ASP A 68 0.35 -5.33 4.77
C ASP A 68 0.99 -6.44 3.91
N MET A 69 1.12 -6.21 2.60
CA MET A 69 1.89 -7.04 1.68
C MET A 69 3.34 -6.58 1.52
N ASP A 70 3.69 -5.42 2.08
CA ASP A 70 5.07 -4.92 2.08
C ASP A 70 6.01 -5.88 2.83
N GLY A 71 7.26 -5.95 2.35
CA GLY A 71 8.31 -6.73 3.01
C GLY A 71 8.80 -6.10 4.33
N LEU A 72 9.06 -6.91 5.33
CA LEU A 72 9.65 -6.47 6.60
C LEU A 72 11.07 -5.95 6.38
N ARG A 73 11.28 -4.63 6.45
CA ARG A 73 12.59 -3.99 6.17
C ARG A 73 13.54 -4.04 7.35
N LYS A 74 13.01 -3.98 8.58
CA LYS A 74 13.78 -4.04 9.83
C LYS A 74 12.88 -4.56 10.95
N ILE A 75 13.50 -5.18 11.95
CA ILE A 75 12.81 -5.66 13.14
C ILE A 75 12.52 -4.46 14.06
N PRO A 76 11.25 -4.21 14.45
CA PRO A 76 10.91 -3.16 15.41
C PRO A 76 11.51 -3.46 16.80
N GLU A 77 11.86 -2.40 17.53
CA GLU A 77 12.46 -2.57 18.86
C GLU A 77 11.45 -3.01 19.93
N ASN A 78 10.19 -2.67 19.75
CA ASN A 78 9.11 -2.82 20.71
C ASN A 78 8.25 -4.08 20.48
N VAL A 79 8.82 -5.13 19.89
CA VAL A 79 8.14 -6.42 19.68
C VAL A 79 8.86 -7.55 20.43
N PRO A 80 8.14 -8.59 20.91
CA PRO A 80 8.77 -9.80 21.45
C PRO A 80 9.34 -10.68 20.32
N ASN A 81 9.99 -11.78 20.69
CA ASN A 81 10.45 -12.81 19.76
C ASN A 81 11.28 -12.29 18.56
N LYS A 82 12.10 -11.25 18.78
CA LYS A 82 12.91 -10.60 17.73
C LYS A 82 13.83 -11.56 16.98
N GLN A 83 14.31 -12.60 17.66
CA GLN A 83 15.20 -13.58 17.03
C GLN A 83 14.48 -14.33 15.90
N MET A 84 13.24 -14.73 16.12
CA MET A 84 12.39 -15.38 15.11
C MET A 84 12.20 -14.46 13.89
N LEU A 85 11.97 -13.16 14.10
CA LEU A 85 11.74 -12.20 13.01
C LEU A 85 12.94 -12.02 12.06
N LYS A 86 14.15 -12.40 12.47
CA LYS A 86 15.35 -12.31 11.60
C LYS A 86 15.22 -13.18 10.35
N ASP A 87 14.57 -14.34 10.47
CA ASP A 87 14.37 -15.29 9.36
C ASP A 87 13.26 -14.85 8.38
N TYR A 88 12.60 -13.73 8.71
CA TYR A 88 11.49 -13.17 7.92
C TYR A 88 11.76 -11.77 7.37
N ILE A 89 12.99 -11.26 7.48
CA ILE A 89 13.35 -9.99 6.84
C ILE A 89 13.07 -10.10 5.33
N GLY A 90 12.49 -9.08 4.74
CA GLY A 90 12.11 -9.04 3.34
C GLY A 90 10.74 -9.67 3.00
N LYS A 91 10.21 -10.56 3.85
CA LYS A 91 8.95 -11.25 3.57
C LYS A 91 7.73 -10.36 3.83
N PRO A 92 6.61 -10.59 3.08
CA PRO A 92 5.35 -9.86 3.30
C PRO A 92 4.90 -9.94 4.76
N LEU A 93 4.44 -8.82 5.32
CA LEU A 93 4.05 -8.75 6.75
C LEU A 93 2.94 -9.74 7.12
N THR A 94 2.07 -10.07 6.18
CA THR A 94 1.02 -11.10 6.36
C THR A 94 1.51 -12.53 6.26
N SER A 95 2.76 -12.76 5.83
CA SER A 95 3.41 -14.07 5.77
C SER A 95 4.30 -14.34 6.99
N ILE A 96 4.49 -13.36 7.87
CA ILE A 96 5.34 -13.46 9.06
C ILE A 96 4.51 -13.94 10.25
N PRO A 97 4.89 -14.99 10.99
CA PRO A 97 4.21 -15.36 12.22
C PRO A 97 4.11 -14.20 13.20
N ASP A 98 3.00 -14.12 13.92
CA ASP A 98 2.81 -13.05 14.90
C ASP A 98 3.78 -13.22 16.09
N PRO A 99 4.72 -12.28 16.31
CA PRO A 99 5.65 -12.37 17.43
C PRO A 99 4.96 -12.29 18.81
N PHE A 100 3.71 -11.84 18.85
CA PHE A 100 2.87 -11.77 20.06
C PHE A 100 1.97 -13.02 20.24
N GLU A 101 1.93 -13.93 19.26
CA GLU A 101 1.14 -15.18 19.29
C GLU A 101 -0.37 -14.97 19.49
N LYS A 102 -0.92 -13.84 19.00
CA LYS A 102 -2.34 -13.47 19.16
C LYS A 102 -3.15 -13.49 17.89
N TYR A 103 -2.49 -13.36 16.75
CA TYR A 103 -3.11 -13.29 15.43
C TYR A 103 -2.41 -14.21 14.44
N GLN A 104 -3.01 -14.41 13.29
CA GLN A 104 -2.48 -15.27 12.24
C GLN A 104 -1.09 -14.85 11.76
N SER A 105 -0.82 -13.55 11.71
CA SER A 105 0.46 -13.00 11.29
C SER A 105 0.78 -11.67 11.95
N PHE A 106 2.01 -11.21 11.80
CA PHE A 106 2.46 -9.90 12.27
C PHE A 106 1.69 -8.76 11.60
N GLY A 107 1.41 -8.85 10.30
CA GLY A 107 0.55 -7.88 9.60
C GLY A 107 -0.86 -7.85 10.18
N HIS A 108 -1.48 -9.00 10.42
CA HIS A 108 -2.82 -9.08 11.04
C HIS A 108 -2.84 -8.51 12.46
N HIS A 109 -1.79 -8.76 13.26
CA HIS A 109 -1.67 -8.18 14.60
C HIS A 109 -1.70 -6.65 14.55
N ASN A 110 -0.83 -6.05 13.73
CA ASN A 110 -0.71 -4.59 13.65
C ASN A 110 -1.95 -3.96 13.03
N ASN A 111 -2.57 -4.60 12.04
CA ASN A 111 -3.85 -4.18 11.45
C ASN A 111 -4.97 -4.15 12.51
N ALA A 112 -5.09 -5.20 13.34
CA ALA A 112 -6.07 -5.25 14.40
C ALA A 112 -5.83 -4.17 15.48
N LYS A 113 -4.55 -3.90 15.80
CA LYS A 113 -4.19 -2.80 16.70
C LYS A 113 -4.56 -1.44 16.16
N LEU A 114 -4.33 -1.19 14.87
CA LEU A 114 -4.72 0.06 14.22
C LEU A 114 -6.24 0.24 14.28
N GLN A 115 -7.01 -0.76 13.85
CA GLN A 115 -8.47 -0.68 13.86
C GLN A 115 -9.00 -0.43 15.27
N SER A 116 -8.56 -1.23 16.25
CA SER A 116 -8.95 -1.03 17.66
C SER A 116 -8.62 0.37 18.18
N PHE A 117 -7.52 0.96 17.72
CA PHE A 117 -7.13 2.31 18.08
C PHE A 117 -8.03 3.37 17.43
N LEU A 118 -8.32 3.24 16.13
CA LEU A 118 -9.20 4.16 15.42
C LEU A 118 -10.64 4.10 15.93
N ASP A 119 -11.14 2.92 16.26
CA ASP A 119 -12.48 2.70 16.81
C ASP A 119 -12.67 3.41 18.17
N LYS A 120 -11.62 3.43 19.02
CA LYS A 120 -11.66 4.16 20.30
C LYS A 120 -11.88 5.67 20.16
N PHE A 121 -11.50 6.24 19.01
CA PHE A 121 -11.70 7.65 18.69
C PHE A 121 -12.92 7.90 17.79
N ASN A 122 -13.72 6.85 17.54
CA ASN A 122 -14.94 6.92 16.74
C ASN A 122 -14.72 7.46 15.31
N PHE A 123 -13.58 7.16 14.69
CA PHE A 123 -13.36 7.48 13.29
C PHE A 123 -14.32 6.65 12.41
N LYS A 124 -14.89 7.30 11.40
CA LYS A 124 -15.67 6.62 10.35
C LYS A 124 -14.73 6.33 9.18
N TYR A 125 -14.37 5.08 8.99
CA TYR A 125 -13.42 4.65 7.96
C TYR A 125 -13.78 3.25 7.43
N GLU A 126 -13.33 2.96 6.23
CA GLU A 126 -13.23 1.60 5.71
C GLU A 126 -11.77 1.13 5.82
N PHE A 127 -11.55 -0.04 6.42
CA PHE A 127 -10.23 -0.64 6.48
C PHE A 127 -10.01 -1.54 5.26
N ILE A 128 -8.91 -1.32 4.54
CA ILE A 128 -8.52 -2.11 3.36
C ILE A 128 -7.15 -2.72 3.59
N SER A 129 -7.02 -4.03 3.37
CA SER A 129 -5.77 -4.78 3.35
C SER A 129 -5.28 -4.92 1.92
N SER A 130 -4.05 -4.50 1.63
CA SER A 130 -3.42 -4.69 0.32
C SER A 130 -3.33 -6.16 -0.04
N THR A 131 -2.91 -7.02 0.92
CA THR A 131 -2.82 -8.48 0.70
C THR A 131 -4.17 -9.07 0.25
N LYS A 132 -5.28 -8.65 0.87
CA LYS A 132 -6.62 -9.12 0.46
C LYS A 132 -6.98 -8.63 -0.93
N LYS A 133 -6.69 -7.36 -1.24
CA LYS A 133 -6.97 -6.77 -2.55
C LYS A 133 -6.22 -7.47 -3.68
N TYR A 134 -4.93 -7.70 -3.51
CA TYR A 134 -4.13 -8.45 -4.47
C TYR A 134 -4.63 -9.89 -4.65
N LYS A 135 -4.85 -10.63 -3.55
CA LYS A 135 -5.31 -12.02 -3.59
C LYS A 135 -6.72 -12.21 -4.17
N ASN A 136 -7.56 -11.18 -4.11
CA ASN A 136 -8.90 -11.22 -4.70
C ASN A 136 -8.92 -10.80 -6.17
N GLY A 137 -7.78 -10.37 -6.74
CA GLY A 137 -7.71 -9.85 -8.10
C GLY A 137 -8.29 -8.42 -8.25
N ASP A 138 -8.53 -7.71 -7.15
CA ASP A 138 -9.11 -6.36 -7.21
C ASP A 138 -8.22 -5.34 -7.92
N PHE A 139 -6.94 -5.66 -8.13
CA PHE A 139 -5.96 -4.83 -8.84
C PHE A 139 -5.56 -5.36 -10.23
N ASP A 140 -6.09 -6.51 -10.66
CA ASP A 140 -5.64 -7.19 -11.89
C ASP A 140 -5.71 -6.29 -13.12
N GLU A 141 -6.86 -5.65 -13.35
CA GLU A 141 -7.03 -4.71 -14.48
C GLU A 141 -6.02 -3.54 -14.41
N THR A 142 -5.76 -3.03 -13.20
CA THR A 142 -4.80 -1.96 -12.99
C THR A 142 -3.37 -2.43 -13.26
N LEU A 143 -3.01 -3.63 -12.81
CA LEU A 143 -1.69 -4.21 -13.04
C LEU A 143 -1.44 -4.48 -14.53
N ILE A 144 -2.44 -4.96 -15.26
CA ILE A 144 -2.37 -5.14 -16.72
C ILE A 144 -2.19 -3.77 -17.40
N THR A 145 -2.96 -2.75 -17.00
CA THR A 145 -2.81 -1.38 -17.52
C THR A 145 -1.41 -0.81 -17.25
N ILE A 146 -0.83 -1.08 -16.09
CA ILE A 146 0.56 -0.68 -15.75
C ILE A 146 1.54 -1.40 -16.68
N LEU A 147 1.34 -2.69 -16.93
CA LEU A 147 2.20 -3.47 -17.82
C LEU A 147 2.16 -2.94 -19.28
N GLU A 148 0.98 -2.64 -19.79
CA GLU A 148 0.78 -2.06 -21.12
C GLU A 148 1.44 -0.69 -21.28
N ASN A 149 1.54 0.07 -20.19
CA ASN A 149 2.12 1.41 -20.16
C ASN A 149 3.49 1.48 -19.49
N TYR A 150 4.19 0.36 -19.36
CA TYR A 150 5.39 0.21 -18.55
C TYR A 150 6.47 1.27 -18.88
N GLU A 151 6.84 1.41 -20.16
CA GLU A 151 7.86 2.38 -20.59
C GLU A 151 7.43 3.83 -20.35
N SER A 152 6.16 4.15 -20.60
CA SER A 152 5.61 5.48 -20.33
C SER A 152 5.69 5.84 -18.85
N ILE A 153 5.37 4.90 -17.97
CA ILE A 153 5.48 5.06 -16.51
C ILE A 153 6.94 5.29 -16.12
N LEU A 154 7.86 4.46 -16.62
CA LEU A 154 9.29 4.61 -16.34
C LEU A 154 9.82 5.97 -16.79
N SER A 155 9.44 6.44 -17.99
CA SER A 155 9.87 7.73 -18.52
C SER A 155 9.48 8.93 -17.64
N ILE A 156 8.34 8.83 -16.95
CA ILE A 156 7.82 9.86 -16.04
C ILE A 156 8.47 9.74 -14.65
N ILE A 157 8.57 8.54 -14.13
CA ILE A 157 8.98 8.32 -12.73
C ILE A 157 10.50 8.39 -12.55
N LEU A 158 11.29 7.75 -13.44
CA LEU A 158 12.74 7.67 -13.29
C LEU A 158 13.42 9.05 -13.14
N PRO A 159 13.05 10.11 -13.88
CA PRO A 159 13.65 11.43 -13.71
C PRO A 159 13.46 12.01 -12.29
N THR A 160 12.39 11.63 -11.58
CA THR A 160 12.06 12.13 -10.24
C THR A 160 12.81 11.43 -9.12
N LEU A 161 13.42 10.26 -9.41
CA LEU A 161 14.10 9.45 -8.43
C LEU A 161 15.58 9.83 -8.28
N ARG A 162 16.12 9.59 -7.06
CA ARG A 162 17.58 9.66 -6.82
C ARG A 162 18.29 8.52 -7.54
N SER A 163 19.56 8.73 -7.90
CA SER A 163 20.38 7.79 -8.69
C SER A 163 20.35 6.35 -8.17
N GLU A 164 20.43 6.17 -6.86
CA GLU A 164 20.44 4.84 -6.22
C GLU A 164 19.14 4.06 -6.52
N ARG A 165 17.97 4.74 -6.46
CA ARG A 165 16.68 4.10 -6.72
C ARG A 165 16.38 3.88 -8.20
N LYS A 166 17.00 4.63 -9.11
CA LYS A 166 16.78 4.45 -10.56
C LYS A 166 17.19 3.07 -11.05
N ASN A 167 18.22 2.48 -10.41
CA ASN A 167 18.79 1.20 -10.83
C ASN A 167 17.94 -0.01 -10.42
N THR A 168 17.06 0.14 -9.43
CA THR A 168 16.24 -0.94 -8.89
C THR A 168 14.73 -0.66 -8.99
N TYR A 169 14.35 0.48 -9.57
CA TYR A 169 12.95 0.86 -9.65
C TYR A 169 12.19 0.03 -10.69
N SER A 170 11.08 -0.50 -10.24
CA SER A 170 9.99 -1.03 -11.08
C SER A 170 8.65 -0.68 -10.45
N PRO A 171 7.58 -0.48 -11.22
CA PRO A 171 6.22 -0.43 -10.68
C PRO A 171 5.75 -1.79 -10.16
N PHE A 172 6.44 -2.87 -10.49
CA PHE A 172 6.18 -4.22 -9.99
C PHE A 172 7.21 -4.61 -8.94
N LEU A 173 6.74 -5.21 -7.86
CA LEU A 173 7.55 -5.74 -6.77
C LEU A 173 7.28 -7.25 -6.64
N PRO A 174 7.96 -8.09 -7.42
CA PRO A 174 7.72 -9.53 -7.39
C PRO A 174 8.12 -10.12 -6.03
N ILE A 175 7.44 -11.19 -5.64
CA ILE A 175 7.82 -11.99 -4.48
C ILE A 175 8.68 -13.15 -4.98
N SER A 176 9.89 -13.27 -4.44
CA SER A 176 10.79 -14.37 -4.79
C SER A 176 10.13 -15.73 -4.50
N SER A 177 10.12 -16.61 -5.48
CA SER A 177 9.67 -17.99 -5.30
C SER A 177 10.65 -18.82 -4.46
N GLU A 178 11.91 -18.39 -4.34
CA GLU A 178 12.95 -19.06 -3.58
C GLU A 178 12.95 -18.66 -2.10
N THR A 179 12.92 -17.34 -1.84
CA THR A 179 13.09 -16.82 -0.48
C THR A 179 11.76 -16.37 0.14
N GLY A 180 10.73 -16.10 -0.67
CA GLY A 180 9.49 -15.49 -0.25
C GLY A 180 9.60 -14.00 0.07
N GLU A 181 10.70 -13.35 -0.29
CA GLU A 181 10.95 -11.91 -0.06
C GLU A 181 10.31 -11.06 -1.16
N VAL A 182 9.83 -9.88 -0.77
CA VAL A 182 9.38 -8.83 -1.71
C VAL A 182 10.61 -8.17 -2.31
N LEU A 183 10.80 -8.32 -3.61
CA LEU A 183 11.99 -7.85 -4.30
C LEU A 183 11.81 -6.44 -4.85
N GLN A 184 12.82 -5.59 -4.60
CA GLN A 184 12.96 -4.29 -5.26
C GLN A 184 14.02 -4.41 -6.36
N VAL A 185 13.62 -4.95 -7.49
CA VAL A 185 14.49 -5.24 -8.62
C VAL A 185 13.96 -4.59 -9.89
N LYS A 186 14.87 -4.30 -10.81
CA LYS A 186 14.50 -3.90 -12.17
C LYS A 186 13.88 -5.10 -12.90
N ILE A 187 12.88 -4.84 -13.72
CA ILE A 187 12.34 -5.85 -14.64
C ILE A 187 13.24 -5.94 -15.87
N ASP A 188 13.71 -7.13 -16.18
CA ASP A 188 14.59 -7.42 -17.31
C ASP A 188 13.83 -7.42 -18.64
N GLU A 189 12.62 -8.04 -18.63
CA GLU A 189 11.74 -8.18 -19.78
C GLU A 189 10.29 -8.20 -19.33
N TYR A 190 9.36 -7.74 -20.14
CA TYR A 190 7.94 -7.87 -19.88
C TYR A 190 7.19 -8.30 -21.15
N ARG A 191 6.09 -9.04 -20.97
CA ARG A 191 5.28 -9.61 -22.06
C ARG A 191 3.82 -9.25 -21.84
N VAL A 192 3.37 -8.22 -22.56
CA VAL A 192 1.97 -7.74 -22.47
C VAL A 192 0.97 -8.82 -22.86
N LYS A 193 1.26 -9.63 -23.88
CA LYS A 193 0.34 -10.69 -24.35
C LYS A 193 0.12 -11.79 -23.32
N ASP A 194 1.13 -12.08 -22.52
CA ASP A 194 1.13 -13.17 -21.54
C ASP A 194 0.86 -12.66 -20.12
N ASN A 195 0.76 -11.33 -19.93
CA ASN A 195 0.65 -10.65 -18.63
C ASN A 195 1.79 -11.02 -17.69
N THR A 196 3.02 -11.16 -18.20
CA THR A 196 4.18 -11.58 -17.41
C THR A 196 5.29 -10.55 -17.39
N ILE A 197 6.07 -10.62 -16.32
CA ILE A 197 7.35 -9.93 -16.15
C ILE A 197 8.46 -10.96 -15.90
N ILE A 198 9.67 -10.63 -16.36
CA ILE A 198 10.87 -11.42 -16.11
C ILE A 198 11.83 -10.56 -15.30
N TYR A 199 12.33 -11.08 -14.21
CA TYR A 199 13.28 -10.43 -13.33
C TYR A 199 14.41 -11.38 -12.92
N THR A 200 15.55 -10.83 -12.51
CA THR A 200 16.66 -11.58 -11.94
C THR A 200 16.57 -11.53 -10.42
N ASP A 201 16.47 -12.71 -9.78
CA ASP A 201 16.44 -12.81 -8.32
C ASP A 201 17.86 -12.63 -7.77
N PRO A 202 18.10 -11.63 -6.90
CA PRO A 202 19.44 -11.36 -6.37
C PRO A 202 19.96 -12.44 -5.42
N SER A 203 19.11 -13.32 -4.89
CA SER A 203 19.51 -14.39 -3.97
C SER A 203 20.34 -15.49 -4.66
N ASN A 204 20.05 -15.75 -5.95
CA ASN A 204 20.67 -16.85 -6.70
C ASN A 204 21.11 -16.46 -8.12
N ASN A 205 20.89 -15.20 -8.52
CA ASN A 205 21.21 -14.64 -9.84
C ASN A 205 20.53 -15.40 -11.01
N ARG A 206 19.35 -15.97 -10.78
CA ARG A 206 18.55 -16.64 -11.81
C ARG A 206 17.40 -15.76 -12.26
N LYS A 207 16.98 -15.95 -13.51
CA LYS A 207 15.80 -15.30 -14.09
C LYS A 207 14.55 -16.08 -13.78
N TYR A 208 13.51 -15.35 -13.39
CA TYR A 208 12.17 -15.87 -13.12
C TYR A 208 11.16 -15.11 -13.95
N GLU A 209 10.20 -15.83 -14.49
CA GLU A 209 9.01 -15.28 -15.13
C GLU A 209 7.82 -15.46 -14.18
N THR A 210 7.04 -14.40 -13.99
CA THR A 210 5.84 -14.44 -13.16
C THR A 210 4.73 -13.62 -13.79
N LEU A 211 3.47 -13.98 -13.51
CA LEU A 211 2.31 -13.18 -13.85
C LEU A 211 2.33 -11.89 -13.03
N VAL A 212 1.74 -10.82 -13.56
CA VAL A 212 1.54 -9.55 -12.84
C VAL A 212 0.25 -9.54 -12.02
N THR A 213 -0.63 -10.53 -12.24
CA THR A 213 -1.94 -10.70 -11.57
C THR A 213 -1.96 -11.95 -10.72
#